data_42f418cd31b4d4bbbf28529c9e6a76d6
#
_entry.id   42f418cd31b4d4bbbf28529c9e6a76d6
#
_cell.length_a   1.000
_cell.length_b   1.000
_cell.length_c   1.000
_cell.angle_alpha   90.00
_cell.angle_beta   90.00
_cell.angle_gamma   90.00
#
_symmetry.space_group_name_H-M   'P 1'
#
loop_
_entity.id
_entity.type
_entity.pdbx_description
1 polymer ?
#
loop_
_entity_poly.entity_id
_entity_poly.type
_entity_poly.pdbx_seq_one_letter_code
_entity_poly.pdbx_strand_id
1 'polypeptide(L)'
;MSGLIALVGSGEYLETMEAVDRRLLARLASPVNVVCIPAAAGEEGDASVERWMQMGIEHFARLGAYVQAVRIIDHASADDPNGAALIEAADLIYFSGGYPLYLYQTMIGTRAWAAVETAWRRGATYAGCSAGAMILGAYVPDVRSPDLRVYPAFNWVANAFILPHFDRLESFRPGATAVIQSRLAEGQFILGIDENTALVGRPDTEWEVLGASRVSLFTRHAKRVYSTGQRLILRGNP
;
A
#
# COMPACT_ATOMS: atom_id res chain seq x y z
N MET A 1 -17.96 10.30 -1.23
CA MET A 1 -16.64 10.50 -0.59
C MET A 1 -15.79 9.29 -0.98
N SER A 2 -14.55 9.49 -1.38
CA SER A 2 -13.62 8.39 -1.69
C SER A 2 -13.40 7.47 -0.49
N GLY A 3 -12.99 6.25 -0.75
CA GLY A 3 -12.66 5.26 0.26
C GLY A 3 -11.46 5.62 1.13
N LEU A 4 -11.17 4.78 2.10
CA LEU A 4 -9.94 4.89 2.88
C LEU A 4 -8.75 4.36 2.08
N ILE A 5 -7.57 4.83 2.47
CA ILE A 5 -6.28 4.26 2.07
C ILE A 5 -5.60 3.77 3.34
N ALA A 6 -5.12 2.53 3.33
CA ALA A 6 -4.25 1.96 4.34
C ALA A 6 -2.87 1.68 3.72
N LEU A 7 -1.88 2.46 4.14
CA LEU A 7 -0.48 2.27 3.77
C LEU A 7 0.16 1.39 4.83
N VAL A 8 0.50 0.16 4.49
CA VAL A 8 1.00 -0.85 5.42
C VAL A 8 2.51 -1.04 5.23
N GLY A 9 3.28 -0.94 6.32
CA GLY A 9 4.73 -1.06 6.29
C GLY A 9 5.22 -2.49 6.02
N SER A 10 4.60 -3.47 6.67
CA SER A 10 4.78 -4.92 6.43
C SER A 10 3.79 -5.72 7.28
N GLY A 11 3.89 -7.06 7.19
CA GLY A 11 3.16 -7.96 8.06
C GLY A 11 1.77 -8.32 7.56
N GLU A 12 1.50 -8.10 6.26
CA GLU A 12 0.24 -8.48 5.65
C GLU A 12 -0.11 -9.94 5.91
N TYR A 13 -1.38 -10.16 6.24
CA TYR A 13 -1.98 -11.47 6.55
C TYR A 13 -1.42 -12.16 7.80
N LEU A 14 -0.53 -11.50 8.55
CA LEU A 14 -0.03 -12.02 9.81
C LEU A 14 -0.93 -11.65 11.00
N GLU A 15 -0.86 -12.45 12.05
CA GLU A 15 -1.59 -12.24 13.30
C GLU A 15 -1.33 -10.84 13.91
N THR A 16 -0.10 -10.35 13.78
CA THR A 16 0.31 -9.02 14.26
C THR A 16 -0.47 -7.86 13.63
N MET A 17 -1.02 -8.06 12.41
CA MET A 17 -1.82 -7.07 11.70
C MET A 17 -3.33 -7.31 11.80
N GLU A 18 -3.76 -8.40 12.41
CA GLU A 18 -5.18 -8.75 12.50
C GLU A 18 -6.04 -7.64 13.12
N ALA A 19 -5.54 -6.97 14.16
CA ALA A 19 -6.26 -5.87 14.79
C ALA A 19 -6.45 -4.66 13.84
N VAL A 20 -5.49 -4.40 12.97
CA VAL A 20 -5.57 -3.37 11.93
C VAL A 20 -6.62 -3.76 10.90
N ASP A 21 -6.55 -5.00 10.39
CA ASP A 21 -7.45 -5.46 9.35
C ASP A 21 -8.91 -5.54 9.84
N ARG A 22 -9.15 -6.01 11.08
CA ARG A 22 -10.47 -5.94 11.73
C ARG A 22 -11.00 -4.51 11.79
N ARG A 23 -10.13 -3.53 12.07
CA ARG A 23 -10.53 -2.12 12.12
C ARG A 23 -10.86 -1.55 10.74
N LEU A 24 -10.21 -2.03 9.67
CA LEU A 24 -10.57 -1.68 8.29
C LEU A 24 -11.93 -2.29 7.93
N LEU A 25 -12.15 -3.58 8.21
CA LEU A 25 -13.41 -4.28 7.94
C LEU A 25 -14.59 -3.65 8.70
N ALA A 26 -14.42 -3.30 9.97
CA ALA A 26 -15.47 -2.72 10.81
C ALA A 26 -16.01 -1.36 10.34
N ARG A 27 -15.33 -0.72 9.38
CA ARG A 27 -15.75 0.54 8.76
C ARG A 27 -16.58 0.36 7.50
N LEU A 28 -16.72 -0.88 7.04
CA LEU A 28 -17.44 -1.26 5.83
C LEU A 28 -18.78 -1.91 6.17
N ALA A 29 -19.73 -1.85 5.25
CA ALA A 29 -21.02 -2.51 5.42
C ALA A 29 -20.88 -4.03 5.27
N SER A 30 -21.43 -4.78 6.23
CA SER A 30 -21.40 -6.25 6.18
C SER A 30 -22.54 -6.79 5.27
N PRO A 31 -22.32 -7.87 4.52
CA PRO A 31 -21.06 -8.64 4.39
C PRO A 31 -20.01 -7.89 3.57
N VAL A 32 -18.75 -7.93 4.01
CA VAL A 32 -17.64 -7.25 3.33
C VAL A 32 -17.03 -8.15 2.27
N ASN A 33 -16.93 -7.67 1.04
CA ASN A 33 -16.22 -8.33 -0.06
C ASN A 33 -14.77 -7.85 -0.11
N VAL A 34 -13.83 -8.76 0.10
CA VAL A 34 -12.39 -8.49 0.04
C VAL A 34 -11.79 -9.11 -1.21
N VAL A 35 -10.98 -8.34 -1.92
CA VAL A 35 -10.16 -8.84 -3.03
C VAL A 35 -8.69 -8.70 -2.68
N CYS A 36 -7.95 -9.83 -2.70
CA CYS A 36 -6.50 -9.88 -2.51
C CYS A 36 -5.79 -9.96 -3.87
N ILE A 37 -4.75 -9.13 -4.07
CA ILE A 37 -4.02 -9.01 -5.33
C ILE A 37 -2.53 -9.19 -5.09
N PRO A 38 -1.90 -10.30 -5.55
CA PRO A 38 -0.48 -10.59 -5.34
C PRO A 38 0.43 -10.03 -6.44
N ALA A 39 0.02 -9.02 -7.18
CA ALA A 39 0.69 -8.58 -8.42
C ALA A 39 2.17 -8.19 -8.23
N ALA A 40 2.56 -7.73 -7.04
CA ALA A 40 3.95 -7.39 -6.73
C ALA A 40 4.89 -8.60 -6.72
N ALA A 41 4.36 -9.81 -6.56
CA ALA A 41 5.10 -11.08 -6.55
C ALA A 41 5.10 -11.80 -7.92
N GLY A 42 4.58 -11.18 -8.97
CA GLY A 42 4.41 -11.83 -10.28
C GLY A 42 5.71 -12.40 -10.88
N GLU A 43 6.86 -11.75 -10.66
CA GLU A 43 8.17 -12.24 -11.10
C GLU A 43 8.78 -13.32 -10.19
N GLU A 44 8.20 -13.58 -9.01
CA GLU A 44 8.73 -14.57 -8.07
C GLU A 44 8.35 -16.01 -8.43
N GLY A 45 7.47 -16.17 -9.42
CA GLY A 45 6.96 -17.45 -9.90
C GLY A 45 5.65 -17.89 -9.23
N ASP A 46 4.99 -18.87 -9.86
CA ASP A 46 3.64 -19.31 -9.51
C ASP A 46 3.48 -19.71 -8.04
N ALA A 47 4.45 -20.42 -7.49
CA ALA A 47 4.39 -20.87 -6.10
C ALA A 47 4.33 -19.71 -5.09
N SER A 48 5.02 -18.59 -5.36
CA SER A 48 4.96 -17.40 -4.52
C SER A 48 3.60 -16.71 -4.66
N VAL A 49 3.12 -16.55 -5.88
CA VAL A 49 1.82 -15.95 -6.18
C VAL A 49 0.69 -16.73 -5.49
N GLU A 50 0.65 -18.06 -5.66
CA GLU A 50 -0.35 -18.92 -5.03
C GLU A 50 -0.31 -18.84 -3.50
N ARG A 51 0.89 -18.81 -2.92
CA ARG A 51 1.05 -18.64 -1.47
C ARG A 51 0.45 -17.33 -0.99
N TRP A 52 0.71 -16.20 -1.67
CA TRP A 52 0.14 -14.90 -1.29
C TRP A 52 -1.38 -14.87 -1.43
N MET A 53 -1.93 -15.47 -2.50
CA MET A 53 -3.37 -15.61 -2.69
C MET A 53 -4.00 -16.41 -1.54
N GLN A 54 -3.45 -17.58 -1.23
CA GLN A 54 -3.96 -18.44 -0.18
C GLN A 54 -3.90 -17.78 1.20
N MET A 55 -2.77 -17.14 1.54
CA MET A 55 -2.63 -16.39 2.79
C MET A 55 -3.68 -15.31 2.94
N GLY A 56 -3.94 -14.54 1.89
CA GLY A 56 -4.96 -13.49 1.90
C GLY A 56 -6.38 -14.05 2.08
N ILE A 57 -6.71 -15.12 1.34
CA ILE A 57 -8.01 -15.80 1.45
C ILE A 57 -8.23 -16.31 2.88
N GLU A 58 -7.27 -17.06 3.42
CA GLU A 58 -7.37 -17.63 4.76
C GLU A 58 -7.48 -16.56 5.84
N HIS A 59 -6.67 -15.49 5.72
CA HIS A 59 -6.66 -14.41 6.70
C HIS A 59 -8.01 -13.69 6.77
N PHE A 60 -8.51 -13.17 5.66
CA PHE A 60 -9.75 -12.40 5.67
C PHE A 60 -11.00 -13.26 5.85
N ALA A 61 -11.00 -14.54 5.40
CA ALA A 61 -12.06 -15.49 5.70
C ALA A 61 -12.16 -15.76 7.22
N ARG A 62 -11.02 -15.91 7.91
CA ARG A 62 -10.97 -16.05 9.37
C ARG A 62 -11.51 -14.80 10.08
N LEU A 63 -11.38 -13.61 9.46
CA LEU A 63 -11.93 -12.37 9.98
C LEU A 63 -13.43 -12.17 9.67
N GLY A 64 -14.05 -13.12 8.95
CA GLY A 64 -15.49 -13.11 8.64
C GLY A 64 -15.87 -12.35 7.37
N ALA A 65 -14.92 -12.06 6.50
CA ALA A 65 -15.17 -11.43 5.20
C ALA A 65 -15.45 -12.47 4.12
N TYR A 66 -16.13 -12.08 3.05
CA TYR A 66 -16.19 -12.82 1.80
C TYR A 66 -14.96 -12.47 0.96
N VAL A 67 -14.12 -13.45 0.66
CA VAL A 67 -12.78 -13.18 0.10
C VAL A 67 -12.58 -13.86 -1.23
N GLN A 68 -12.01 -13.13 -2.17
CA GLN A 68 -11.52 -13.64 -3.44
C GLN A 68 -10.09 -13.16 -3.67
N ALA A 69 -9.30 -13.95 -4.40
CA ALA A 69 -8.01 -13.49 -4.90
C ALA A 69 -8.08 -13.33 -6.41
N VAL A 70 -7.55 -12.22 -6.92
CA VAL A 70 -7.41 -11.97 -8.35
C VAL A 70 -5.96 -12.18 -8.73
N ARG A 71 -5.72 -13.24 -9.53
CA ARG A 71 -4.37 -13.63 -9.95
C ARG A 71 -3.86 -12.69 -11.04
N ILE A 72 -3.21 -11.62 -10.62
CA ILE A 72 -2.48 -10.70 -11.49
C ILE A 72 -0.99 -10.98 -11.33
N ILE A 73 -0.34 -11.34 -12.43
CA ILE A 73 1.10 -11.66 -12.47
C ILE A 73 1.86 -10.82 -13.48
N ASP A 74 1.18 -10.20 -14.42
CA ASP A 74 1.74 -9.37 -15.49
C ASP A 74 0.69 -8.39 -16.01
N HIS A 75 1.10 -7.55 -16.96
CA HIS A 75 0.22 -6.54 -17.56
C HIS A 75 -0.97 -7.15 -18.30
N ALA A 76 -0.80 -8.32 -18.92
CA ALA A 76 -1.88 -8.99 -19.66
C ALA A 76 -2.97 -9.52 -18.73
N SER A 77 -2.58 -10.16 -17.60
CA SER A 77 -3.52 -10.60 -16.56
C SER A 77 -4.16 -9.45 -15.80
N ALA A 78 -3.48 -8.29 -15.70
CA ALA A 78 -4.07 -7.07 -15.14
C ALA A 78 -5.09 -6.42 -16.08
N ASP A 79 -5.10 -6.78 -17.36
CA ASP A 79 -6.09 -6.28 -18.32
C ASP A 79 -7.26 -7.25 -18.55
N ASP A 80 -7.34 -8.36 -17.80
CA ASP A 80 -8.47 -9.29 -17.85
C ASP A 80 -9.76 -8.65 -17.30
N PRO A 81 -10.86 -8.62 -18.10
CA PRO A 81 -12.10 -8.00 -17.69
C PRO A 81 -12.79 -8.70 -16.51
N ASN A 82 -12.60 -10.02 -16.34
CA ASN A 82 -13.21 -10.75 -15.24
C ASN A 82 -12.55 -10.37 -13.91
N GLY A 83 -11.21 -10.30 -13.88
CA GLY A 83 -10.46 -9.82 -12.72
C GLY A 83 -10.82 -8.37 -12.37
N ALA A 84 -10.92 -7.51 -13.38
CA ALA A 84 -11.32 -6.12 -13.20
C ALA A 84 -12.75 -6.00 -12.59
N ALA A 85 -13.71 -6.81 -13.04
CA ALA A 85 -15.08 -6.80 -12.51
C ALA A 85 -15.11 -7.21 -11.01
N LEU A 86 -14.31 -8.20 -10.60
CA LEU A 86 -14.19 -8.59 -9.20
C LEU A 86 -13.60 -7.45 -8.34
N ILE A 87 -12.56 -6.79 -8.83
CA ILE A 87 -11.93 -5.64 -8.16
C ILE A 87 -12.91 -4.48 -8.01
N GLU A 88 -13.66 -4.17 -9.08
CA GLU A 88 -14.63 -3.07 -9.05
C GLU A 88 -15.75 -3.31 -8.04
N ALA A 89 -16.18 -4.57 -7.85
CA ALA A 89 -17.21 -4.96 -6.89
C ALA A 89 -16.74 -5.02 -5.42
N ALA A 90 -15.42 -4.98 -5.16
CA ALA A 90 -14.87 -5.14 -3.83
C ALA A 90 -15.15 -3.95 -2.90
N ASP A 91 -15.32 -4.23 -1.60
CA ASP A 91 -15.40 -3.23 -0.54
C ASP A 91 -14.02 -2.93 0.06
N LEU A 92 -13.11 -3.92 0.03
CA LEU A 92 -11.71 -3.77 0.40
C LEU A 92 -10.84 -4.46 -0.65
N ILE A 93 -9.87 -3.71 -1.18
CA ILE A 93 -8.88 -4.20 -2.13
C ILE A 93 -7.53 -4.21 -1.42
N TYR A 94 -6.89 -5.38 -1.37
CA TYR A 94 -5.63 -5.55 -0.65
C TYR A 94 -4.51 -6.00 -1.59
N PHE A 95 -3.50 -5.15 -1.76
CA PHE A 95 -2.28 -5.48 -2.49
C PHE A 95 -1.20 -5.98 -1.52
N SER A 96 -0.72 -7.20 -1.71
CA SER A 96 0.43 -7.72 -0.97
C SER A 96 1.75 -7.09 -1.42
N GLY A 97 2.82 -7.35 -0.65
CA GLY A 97 4.17 -6.91 -0.96
C GLY A 97 4.84 -7.69 -2.09
N GLY A 98 6.06 -7.26 -2.42
CA GLY A 98 6.92 -7.80 -3.48
C GLY A 98 7.74 -6.69 -4.13
N TYR A 99 7.91 -6.73 -5.45
CA TYR A 99 8.72 -5.75 -6.17
C TYR A 99 7.90 -4.51 -6.60
N PRO A 100 8.18 -3.30 -6.06
CA PRO A 100 7.29 -2.15 -6.22
C PRO A 100 7.25 -1.59 -7.65
N LEU A 101 8.40 -1.50 -8.34
CA LEU A 101 8.41 -1.01 -9.71
C LEU A 101 7.70 -1.98 -10.66
N TYR A 102 7.87 -3.29 -10.46
CA TYR A 102 7.14 -4.30 -11.21
C TYR A 102 5.63 -4.18 -11.01
N LEU A 103 5.18 -4.04 -9.75
CA LEU A 103 3.77 -3.82 -9.44
C LEU A 103 3.21 -2.61 -10.18
N TYR A 104 3.93 -1.48 -10.14
CA TYR A 104 3.50 -0.27 -10.86
C TYR A 104 3.39 -0.51 -12.38
N GLN A 105 4.41 -1.12 -12.97
CA GLN A 105 4.44 -1.42 -14.41
C GLN A 105 3.36 -2.42 -14.83
N THR A 106 3.06 -3.38 -13.97
CA THR A 106 1.98 -4.36 -14.18
C THR A 106 0.61 -3.69 -14.19
N MET A 107 0.38 -2.70 -13.31
CA MET A 107 -0.93 -2.12 -13.09
C MET A 107 -1.23 -0.88 -13.94
N ILE A 108 -0.22 -0.12 -14.35
CA ILE A 108 -0.44 1.16 -15.03
C ILE A 108 -1.17 0.97 -16.37
N GLY A 109 -2.25 1.74 -16.56
CA GLY A 109 -3.02 1.76 -17.81
C GLY A 109 -3.93 0.55 -18.04
N THR A 110 -4.06 -0.37 -17.06
CA THR A 110 -4.87 -1.58 -17.18
C THR A 110 -6.30 -1.40 -16.67
N ARG A 111 -7.17 -2.34 -17.06
CA ARG A 111 -8.55 -2.45 -16.56
C ARG A 111 -8.59 -2.69 -15.04
N ALA A 112 -7.67 -3.50 -14.51
CA ALA A 112 -7.59 -3.76 -13.08
C ALA A 112 -7.31 -2.47 -12.29
N TRP A 113 -6.37 -1.61 -12.75
CA TRP A 113 -6.14 -0.34 -12.07
C TRP A 113 -7.32 0.62 -12.19
N ALA A 114 -7.97 0.71 -13.36
CA ALA A 114 -9.18 1.49 -13.53
C ALA A 114 -10.32 1.02 -12.60
N ALA A 115 -10.45 -0.30 -12.40
CA ALA A 115 -11.39 -0.89 -11.46
C ALA A 115 -11.06 -0.55 -9.99
N VAL A 116 -9.77 -0.56 -9.60
CA VAL A 116 -9.30 -0.10 -8.28
C VAL A 116 -9.72 1.35 -8.05
N GLU A 117 -9.46 2.23 -9.02
CA GLU A 117 -9.86 3.65 -8.92
C GLU A 117 -11.38 3.82 -8.80
N THR A 118 -12.14 3.08 -9.58
CA THR A 118 -13.61 3.13 -9.57
C THR A 118 -14.15 2.67 -8.22
N ALA A 119 -13.70 1.53 -7.72
CA ALA A 119 -14.08 1.01 -6.40
C ALA A 119 -13.73 2.00 -5.28
N TRP A 120 -12.51 2.53 -5.29
CA TRP A 120 -12.07 3.50 -4.29
C TRP A 120 -12.90 4.81 -4.33
N ARG A 121 -13.20 5.34 -5.51
CA ARG A 121 -14.08 6.51 -5.65
C ARG A 121 -15.52 6.22 -5.17
N ARG A 122 -15.99 4.99 -5.30
CA ARG A 122 -17.28 4.51 -4.77
C ARG A 122 -17.29 4.41 -3.25
N GLY A 123 -16.12 4.33 -2.59
CA GLY A 123 -15.99 4.24 -1.14
C GLY A 123 -15.28 2.99 -0.63
N ALA A 124 -14.84 2.09 -1.52
CA ALA A 124 -14.05 0.92 -1.14
C ALA A 124 -12.72 1.32 -0.51
N THR A 125 -12.24 0.55 0.45
CA THR A 125 -10.94 0.74 1.07
C THR A 125 -9.83 0.16 0.18
N TYR A 126 -8.79 0.93 -0.09
CA TYR A 126 -7.53 0.43 -0.62
C TYR A 126 -6.60 0.11 0.55
N ALA A 127 -6.05 -1.08 0.61
CA ALA A 127 -4.95 -1.45 1.51
C ALA A 127 -3.78 -1.94 0.67
N GLY A 128 -2.60 -1.39 0.91
CA GLY A 128 -1.39 -1.82 0.20
C GLY A 128 -0.24 -2.01 1.17
N CYS A 129 0.34 -3.21 1.16
CA CYS A 129 1.49 -3.56 1.98
C CYS A 129 2.79 -3.42 1.19
N SER A 130 3.81 -2.84 1.81
CA SER A 130 5.14 -2.69 1.23
C SER A 130 5.08 -2.10 -0.19
N ALA A 131 5.31 -2.89 -1.25
CA ALA A 131 5.18 -2.48 -2.64
C ALA A 131 3.80 -1.85 -2.94
N GLY A 132 2.72 -2.42 -2.41
CA GLY A 132 1.35 -1.91 -2.55
C GLY A 132 1.15 -0.52 -1.93
N ALA A 133 1.87 -0.19 -0.86
CA ALA A 133 1.88 1.16 -0.31
C ALA A 133 2.71 2.11 -1.18
N MET A 134 3.88 1.66 -1.64
CA MET A 134 4.84 2.50 -2.38
C MET A 134 4.27 3.06 -3.68
N ILE A 135 3.48 2.27 -4.42
CA ILE A 135 2.90 2.72 -5.70
C ILE A 135 1.89 3.85 -5.57
N LEU A 136 1.35 4.11 -4.37
CA LEU A 136 0.45 5.23 -4.12
C LEU A 136 1.17 6.57 -3.89
N GLY A 137 2.49 6.56 -3.70
CA GLY A 137 3.30 7.77 -3.61
C GLY A 137 3.43 8.50 -4.93
N ALA A 138 4.14 9.64 -4.91
CA ALA A 138 4.51 10.38 -6.11
C ALA A 138 5.52 9.63 -6.98
N TYR A 139 6.35 8.82 -6.33
CA TYR A 139 7.43 8.08 -6.98
C TYR A 139 7.56 6.68 -6.40
N VAL A 140 7.90 5.73 -7.26
CA VAL A 140 8.27 4.36 -6.91
C VAL A 140 9.74 4.11 -7.23
N PRO A 141 10.54 3.60 -6.27
CA PRO A 141 11.94 3.29 -6.51
C PRO A 141 12.10 1.94 -7.23
N ASP A 142 13.14 1.86 -8.05
CA ASP A 142 13.73 0.60 -8.44
C ASP A 142 14.65 0.12 -7.31
N VAL A 143 14.11 -0.73 -6.43
CA VAL A 143 14.86 -1.25 -5.27
C VAL A 143 15.99 -2.19 -5.65
N ARG A 144 16.05 -2.67 -6.91
CA ARG A 144 17.13 -3.48 -7.44
C ARG A 144 18.24 -2.61 -8.04
N SER A 145 17.97 -1.33 -8.33
CA SER A 145 18.97 -0.40 -8.84
C SER A 145 19.95 0.02 -7.73
N PRO A 146 21.27 -0.07 -7.97
CA PRO A 146 22.27 0.45 -7.03
C PRO A 146 22.08 1.95 -6.75
N ASP A 147 21.68 2.71 -7.77
CA ASP A 147 21.56 4.17 -7.72
C ASP A 147 20.20 4.64 -7.17
N LEU A 148 19.34 3.72 -6.72
CA LEU A 148 17.98 4.03 -6.24
C LEU A 148 17.20 4.91 -7.25
N ARG A 149 17.16 4.50 -8.50
CA ARG A 149 16.37 5.20 -9.52
C ARG A 149 14.91 5.22 -9.09
N VAL A 150 14.25 6.34 -9.33
CA VAL A 150 12.83 6.53 -9.03
C VAL A 150 12.05 6.82 -10.30
N TYR A 151 10.83 6.34 -10.36
CA TYR A 151 9.92 6.53 -11.48
C TYR A 151 8.63 7.17 -10.96
N PRO A 152 7.89 7.95 -11.77
CA PRO A 152 6.55 8.41 -11.40
C PRO A 152 5.68 7.22 -10.99
N ALA A 153 4.80 7.44 -10.00
CA ALA A 153 3.85 6.44 -9.52
C ALA A 153 2.42 7.02 -9.57
N PHE A 154 1.44 6.38 -8.91
CA PHE A 154 0.04 6.80 -9.02
C PHE A 154 -0.30 8.12 -8.31
N ASN A 155 0.56 8.59 -7.40
CA ASN A 155 0.47 9.89 -6.73
C ASN A 155 -0.88 10.15 -6.01
N TRP A 156 -1.51 9.09 -5.49
CA TRP A 156 -2.73 9.23 -4.68
C TRP A 156 -2.42 9.92 -3.34
N VAL A 157 -1.24 9.65 -2.78
CA VAL A 157 -0.67 10.41 -1.67
C VAL A 157 0.30 11.43 -2.28
N ALA A 158 -0.24 12.57 -2.66
CA ALA A 158 0.49 13.55 -3.44
C ALA A 158 1.80 13.98 -2.79
N ASN A 159 2.86 14.07 -3.59
CA ASN A 159 4.19 14.49 -3.18
C ASN A 159 4.91 13.57 -2.17
N ALA A 160 4.33 12.41 -1.82
CA ALA A 160 4.91 11.49 -0.86
C ALA A 160 5.93 10.54 -1.51
N PHE A 161 7.05 10.32 -0.83
CA PHE A 161 7.89 9.13 -0.96
C PHE A 161 7.51 8.16 0.16
N ILE A 162 6.91 7.02 -0.16
CA ILE A 162 6.47 6.04 0.83
C ILE A 162 7.55 4.99 1.00
N LEU A 163 8.09 4.88 2.21
CA LEU A 163 9.15 3.95 2.58
C LEU A 163 8.62 2.95 3.62
N PRO A 164 8.19 1.77 3.21
CA PRO A 164 7.82 0.68 4.11
C PRO A 164 9.06 0.08 4.78
N HIS A 165 8.87 -0.85 5.74
CA HIS A 165 9.94 -1.47 6.53
C HIS A 165 10.92 -0.42 7.10
N PHE A 166 10.39 0.73 7.52
CA PHE A 166 11.22 1.90 7.78
C PHE A 166 12.17 1.70 8.96
N ASP A 167 11.77 0.97 9.99
CA ASP A 167 12.60 0.57 11.11
C ASP A 167 13.76 -0.37 10.72
N ARG A 168 13.67 -1.00 9.54
CA ARG A 168 14.70 -1.87 8.96
C ARG A 168 15.47 -1.23 7.81
N LEU A 169 14.99 -0.13 7.25
CA LEU A 169 15.54 0.48 6.04
C LEU A 169 17.05 0.76 6.16
N GLU A 170 17.49 1.34 7.27
CA GLU A 170 18.90 1.65 7.51
C GLU A 170 19.77 0.39 7.64
N SER A 171 19.20 -0.77 8.00
CA SER A 171 19.91 -2.06 8.00
C SER A 171 20.09 -2.60 6.59
N PHE A 172 19.12 -2.38 5.71
CA PHE A 172 19.18 -2.84 4.31
C PHE A 172 19.96 -1.89 3.41
N ARG A 173 19.82 -0.58 3.65
CA ARG A 173 20.44 0.50 2.87
C ARG A 173 20.84 1.66 3.78
N PRO A 174 22.02 1.58 4.40
CA PRO A 174 22.55 2.64 5.24
C PRO A 174 22.59 4.00 4.54
N GLY A 175 22.06 5.03 5.19
CA GLY A 175 22.01 6.39 4.66
C GLY A 175 20.93 6.68 3.62
N ALA A 176 20.10 5.70 3.25
CA ALA A 176 19.08 5.88 2.21
C ALA A 176 18.11 7.02 2.55
N THR A 177 17.64 7.09 3.80
CA THR A 177 16.71 8.14 4.24
C THR A 177 17.33 9.53 4.08
N ALA A 178 18.58 9.72 4.49
CA ALA A 178 19.27 11.00 4.38
C ALA A 178 19.47 11.41 2.93
N VAL A 179 19.83 10.46 2.04
CA VAL A 179 19.98 10.70 0.60
C VAL A 179 18.66 11.15 -0.03
N ILE A 180 17.55 10.43 0.25
CA ILE A 180 16.23 10.79 -0.28
C ILE A 180 15.80 12.16 0.28
N GLN A 181 15.95 12.39 1.59
CA GLN A 181 15.58 13.64 2.25
C GLN A 181 16.33 14.85 1.65
N SER A 182 17.62 14.70 1.35
CA SER A 182 18.44 15.77 0.76
C SER A 182 17.98 16.15 -0.66
N ARG A 183 17.29 15.25 -1.36
CA ARG A 183 16.79 15.44 -2.73
C ARG A 183 15.34 15.89 -2.80
N LEU A 184 14.64 15.99 -1.66
CA LEU A 184 13.26 16.44 -1.64
C LEU A 184 13.15 17.86 -2.22
N ALA A 185 12.25 18.02 -3.18
CA ALA A 185 11.82 19.32 -3.63
C ALA A 185 10.89 19.97 -2.59
N GLU A 186 10.60 21.25 -2.75
CA GLU A 186 9.63 21.95 -1.91
C GLU A 186 8.25 21.26 -2.00
N GLY A 187 7.60 21.08 -0.85
CA GLY A 187 6.32 20.38 -0.75
C GLY A 187 6.39 18.86 -0.81
N GLN A 188 7.54 18.28 -1.13
CA GLN A 188 7.73 16.82 -1.07
C GLN A 188 8.07 16.35 0.36
N PHE A 189 7.67 15.13 0.68
CA PHE A 189 7.94 14.54 1.99
C PHE A 189 8.12 13.02 1.90
N ILE A 190 8.76 12.45 2.94
CA ILE A 190 8.90 11.01 3.11
C ILE A 190 7.92 10.54 4.18
N LEU A 191 7.20 9.45 3.91
CA LEU A 191 6.46 8.67 4.88
C LEU A 191 7.21 7.37 5.14
N GLY A 192 7.94 7.30 6.24
CA GLY A 192 8.54 6.06 6.73
C GLY A 192 7.54 5.31 7.59
N ILE A 193 7.16 4.10 7.19
CA ILE A 193 6.18 3.26 7.89
C ILE A 193 6.90 2.03 8.40
N ASP A 194 6.97 1.88 9.72
CA ASP A 194 7.63 0.74 10.37
C ASP A 194 6.91 -0.58 10.08
N GLU A 195 7.59 -1.70 10.28
CA GLU A 195 6.99 -3.04 10.17
C GLU A 195 5.79 -3.20 11.12
N ASN A 196 4.82 -4.02 10.74
CA ASN A 196 3.59 -4.29 11.50
C ASN A 196 2.79 -3.02 11.87
N THR A 197 2.85 -2.01 10.99
CA THR A 197 2.25 -0.69 11.21
C THR A 197 1.54 -0.25 9.94
N ALA A 198 0.43 0.45 10.10
CA ALA A 198 -0.33 1.03 9.01
C ALA A 198 -0.61 2.51 9.27
N LEU A 199 -0.57 3.32 8.22
CA LEU A 199 -1.08 4.69 8.20
C LEU A 199 -2.39 4.69 7.42
N VAL A 200 -3.50 5.02 8.10
CA VAL A 200 -4.86 4.90 7.55
C VAL A 200 -5.57 6.24 7.51
N GLY A 201 -6.03 6.63 6.34
CA GLY A 201 -6.73 7.91 6.17
C GLY A 201 -7.31 8.10 4.77
N ARG A 202 -7.61 9.34 4.43
CA ARG A 202 -7.98 9.80 3.07
C ARG A 202 -7.11 10.98 2.69
N PRO A 203 -6.85 11.20 1.40
CA PRO A 203 -6.28 12.45 0.95
C PRO A 203 -7.07 13.64 1.54
N ASP A 204 -6.39 14.69 1.92
CA ASP A 204 -6.96 15.94 2.50
C ASP A 204 -7.68 15.82 3.85
N THR A 205 -7.56 14.67 4.53
CA THR A 205 -8.11 14.45 5.87
C THR A 205 -7.03 14.04 6.87
N GLU A 206 -7.45 13.76 8.12
CA GLU A 206 -6.56 13.15 9.10
C GLU A 206 -6.25 11.69 8.76
N TRP A 207 -5.00 11.31 9.01
CA TRP A 207 -4.50 9.95 8.96
C TRP A 207 -4.17 9.47 10.36
N GLU A 208 -4.49 8.22 10.66
CA GLU A 208 -4.28 7.59 11.96
C GLU A 208 -3.22 6.47 11.83
N VAL A 209 -2.30 6.44 12.79
CA VAL A 209 -1.31 5.35 12.90
C VAL A 209 -1.94 4.18 13.64
N LEU A 210 -1.95 3.00 13.02
CA LEU A 210 -2.45 1.74 13.57
C LEU A 210 -1.33 0.69 13.58
N GLY A 211 -1.46 -0.33 14.41
CA GLY A 211 -0.51 -1.45 14.48
C GLY A 211 0.48 -1.32 15.63
N ALA A 212 1.70 -1.84 15.46
CA ALA A 212 2.61 -2.09 16.58
C ALA A 212 3.65 -0.99 16.82
N SER A 213 3.95 -0.13 15.82
CA SER A 213 5.10 0.75 15.88
C SER A 213 4.77 2.19 15.47
N ARG A 214 5.51 2.79 14.55
CA ARG A 214 5.50 4.23 14.29
C ARG A 214 5.45 4.55 12.81
N VAL A 215 5.04 5.79 12.52
CA VAL A 215 5.20 6.45 11.22
C VAL A 215 6.08 7.67 11.40
N SER A 216 7.09 7.80 10.56
CA SER A 216 8.00 8.94 10.51
C SER A 216 7.70 9.80 9.28
N LEU A 217 7.40 11.07 9.49
CA LEU A 217 7.22 12.08 8.45
C LEU A 217 8.47 12.95 8.36
N PHE A 218 9.11 12.97 7.18
CA PHE A 218 10.25 13.84 6.93
C PHE A 218 9.88 14.87 5.86
N THR A 219 10.12 16.11 6.14
CA THR A 219 10.23 17.16 5.14
C THR A 219 11.71 17.45 4.87
N ARG A 220 12.01 18.35 3.96
CA ARG A 220 13.39 18.76 3.69
C ARG A 220 14.16 19.19 4.95
N HIS A 221 13.46 19.79 5.92
CA HIS A 221 14.08 20.46 7.07
C HIS A 221 13.65 19.91 8.44
N ALA A 222 12.71 18.98 8.48
CA ALA A 222 12.14 18.48 9.72
C ALA A 222 11.85 16.99 9.69
N LYS A 223 11.83 16.38 10.87
CA LYS A 223 11.34 15.03 11.11
C LYS A 223 10.30 15.08 12.23
N ARG A 224 9.18 14.41 12.02
CA ARG A 224 8.17 14.14 13.05
C ARG A 224 7.90 12.65 13.11
N VAL A 225 7.65 12.13 14.30
CA VAL A 225 7.37 10.71 14.53
C VAL A 225 6.02 10.60 15.22
N TYR A 226 5.18 9.68 14.71
CA TYR A 226 3.83 9.43 15.22
C TYR A 226 3.72 7.97 15.62
N SER A 227 3.32 7.72 16.87
CA SER A 227 3.08 6.39 17.42
C SER A 227 1.65 5.95 17.18
N THR A 228 1.40 4.66 17.35
CA THR A 228 0.06 4.05 17.29
C THR A 228 -0.97 4.88 18.08
N GLY A 229 -2.13 5.12 17.45
CA GLY A 229 -3.22 5.95 17.97
C GLY A 229 -3.07 7.44 17.70
N GLN A 230 -1.89 7.92 17.32
CA GLN A 230 -1.71 9.32 16.95
C GLN A 230 -2.19 9.60 15.52
N ARG A 231 -2.51 10.86 15.27
CA ARG A 231 -3.04 11.33 13.99
C ARG A 231 -2.16 12.41 13.40
N LEU A 232 -2.16 12.49 12.07
CA LEU A 232 -1.45 13.51 11.32
C LEU A 232 -2.26 13.93 10.09
N ILE A 233 -1.99 15.12 9.59
CA ILE A 233 -2.54 15.59 8.33
C ILE A 233 -1.40 15.62 7.31
N LEU A 234 -1.59 14.92 6.20
CA LEU A 234 -0.70 14.95 5.05
C LEU A 234 -1.13 16.12 4.17
N ARG A 235 -0.56 17.29 4.38
CA ARG A 235 -0.74 18.41 3.47
C ARG A 235 0.46 18.46 2.52
N GLY A 236 0.19 18.33 1.26
CA GLY A 236 1.12 18.79 0.22
C GLY A 236 1.10 20.30 0.21
N ASN A 237 1.89 20.88 1.04
CA ASN A 237 2.21 22.27 1.30
C ASN A 237 1.36 23.01 2.37
N PRO A 238 2.03 23.75 3.27
CA PRO A 238 1.38 24.74 4.09
C PRO A 238 0.90 25.95 3.27
#